data_60bbd62019dc186eb5e09a5d0452088d
#
_entry.id   60bbd62019dc186eb5e09a5d0452088d
#
_cell.length_a   1.000
_cell.length_b   1.000
_cell.length_c   1.000
_cell.angle_alpha   90.00
_cell.angle_beta   90.00
_cell.angle_gamma   90.00
#
_symmetry.space_group_name_H-M   'P 1'
#
loop_
_entity.id
_entity.type
_entity.pdbx_description
1 polymer ?
#
loop_
_entity_poly.entity_id
_entity_poly.type
_entity_poly.pdbx_seq_one_letter_code
_entity_poly.pdbx_strand_id
1 'polypeptide(L)'
;ANLFKDTMQVVIKSRSKANLSERLNNILEVNIEKQMNKIDKSYTFLATVGSTAPFIGLFGTVWGIMNSFQSIAISRNTSLAIVAPGIAEALFATALGLLAAIPAVIAYNKFNSDSKKYSQKLENFSKKFLSII
;
A
#
# COMPACT_ATOMS: atom_id res chain seq x y z
N ALA A 1 44.79 34.76 25.98
CA ALA A 1 43.34 35.01 25.76
C ALA A 1 42.92 34.58 24.34
N ASN A 2 43.70 34.86 23.31
CA ASN A 2 43.39 34.47 21.94
C ASN A 2 43.44 32.95 21.76
N LEU A 3 44.41 32.31 22.39
CA LEU A 3 44.55 30.87 22.32
C LEU A 3 43.34 30.13 22.91
N PHE A 4 42.80 30.64 24.00
CA PHE A 4 41.61 30.12 24.64
C PHE A 4 40.37 30.27 23.74
N LYS A 5 40.21 31.42 23.10
CA LYS A 5 39.11 31.68 22.17
C LYS A 5 39.18 30.77 20.96
N ASP A 6 40.37 30.58 20.39
CA ASP A 6 40.58 29.69 19.23
C ASP A 6 40.28 28.23 19.60
N THR A 7 40.73 27.78 20.78
CA THR A 7 40.46 26.46 21.29
C THR A 7 38.96 26.24 21.50
N MET A 8 38.29 27.23 22.10
CA MET A 8 36.84 27.19 22.31
C MET A 8 36.07 27.16 21.01
N GLN A 9 36.49 27.91 20.00
CA GLN A 9 35.86 27.88 18.69
C GLN A 9 36.00 26.52 18.03
N VAL A 10 37.16 25.90 18.14
CA VAL A 10 37.38 24.53 17.61
C VAL A 10 36.49 23.53 18.31
N VAL A 11 36.38 23.62 19.65
CA VAL A 11 35.51 22.75 20.46
C VAL A 11 34.04 22.96 20.08
N ILE A 12 33.61 24.21 19.93
CA ILE A 12 32.23 24.54 19.57
C ILE A 12 31.91 24.03 18.16
N LYS A 13 32.81 24.23 17.21
CA LYS A 13 32.66 23.71 15.85
C LYS A 13 32.60 22.19 15.83
N SER A 14 33.45 21.53 16.62
CA SER A 14 33.46 20.07 16.73
C SER A 14 32.15 19.55 17.33
N ARG A 15 31.66 20.15 18.40
CA ARG A 15 30.37 19.83 18.99
C ARG A 15 29.20 20.12 18.05
N SER A 16 29.24 21.28 17.41
CA SER A 16 28.22 21.69 16.45
C SER A 16 28.16 20.71 15.26
N LYS A 17 29.31 20.26 14.80
CA LYS A 17 29.41 19.30 13.70
C LYS A 17 28.88 17.92 14.13
N ALA A 18 29.22 17.45 15.32
CA ALA A 18 28.69 16.19 15.88
C ALA A 18 27.19 16.27 16.08
N ASN A 19 26.69 17.37 16.64
CA ASN A 19 25.26 17.61 16.83
C ASN A 19 24.52 17.71 15.48
N LEU A 20 25.13 18.35 14.49
CA LEU A 20 24.56 18.45 13.15
C LEU A 20 24.43 17.08 12.50
N SER A 21 25.47 16.26 12.60
CA SER A 21 25.48 14.89 12.05
C SER A 21 24.39 14.04 12.72
N GLU A 22 24.25 14.12 14.03
CA GLU A 22 23.22 13.41 14.78
C GLU A 22 21.81 13.90 14.42
N ARG A 23 21.62 15.21 14.30
CA ARG A 23 20.34 15.81 13.88
C ARG A 23 19.97 15.41 12.48
N LEU A 24 20.93 15.42 11.55
CA LEU A 24 20.70 14.98 10.17
C LEU A 24 20.32 13.50 10.12
N ASN A 25 21.00 12.67 10.90
CA ASN A 25 20.67 11.24 10.99
C ASN A 25 19.24 11.04 11.48
N ASN A 26 18.83 11.74 12.53
CA ASN A 26 17.47 11.67 13.06
C ASN A 26 16.43 12.16 12.05
N ILE A 27 16.70 13.26 11.35
CA ILE A 27 15.81 13.79 10.32
C ILE A 27 15.66 12.79 9.17
N LEU A 28 16.75 12.19 8.73
CA LEU A 28 16.74 11.18 7.66
C LEU A 28 15.97 9.94 8.08
N GLU A 29 16.16 9.46 9.30
CA GLU A 29 15.40 8.32 9.84
C GLU A 29 13.90 8.61 9.88
N VAL A 30 13.52 9.78 10.39
CA VAL A 30 12.11 10.20 10.45
C VAL A 30 11.50 10.32 9.06
N ASN A 31 12.24 10.85 8.09
CA ASN A 31 11.78 10.95 6.71
C ASN A 31 11.61 9.59 6.06
N ILE A 32 12.54 8.66 6.31
CA ILE A 32 12.44 7.28 5.83
C ILE A 32 11.19 6.62 6.40
N GLU A 33 10.97 6.74 7.71
CA GLU A 33 9.78 6.21 8.37
C GLU A 33 8.48 6.78 7.79
N LYS A 34 8.44 8.11 7.55
CA LYS A 34 7.28 8.76 6.93
C LYS A 34 6.98 8.20 5.54
N GLN A 35 8.02 8.03 4.71
CA GLN A 35 7.87 7.49 3.38
C GLN A 35 7.42 6.03 3.42
N MET A 36 7.99 5.24 4.30
CA MET A 36 7.60 3.84 4.49
C MET A 36 6.17 3.72 4.98
N ASN A 37 5.73 4.58 5.89
CA ASN A 37 4.34 4.59 6.38
C ASN A 37 3.34 4.94 5.28
N LYS A 38 3.66 5.89 4.42
CA LYS A 38 2.83 6.22 3.24
C LYS A 38 2.69 5.03 2.30
N ILE A 39 3.80 4.37 2.03
CA ILE A 39 3.85 3.20 1.17
C ILE A 39 3.05 2.06 1.80
N ASP A 40 3.21 1.83 3.11
CA ASP A 40 2.48 0.80 3.85
C ASP A 40 0.96 1.01 3.82
N LYS A 41 0.49 2.25 3.92
CA LYS A 41 -0.93 2.57 3.78
C LYS A 41 -1.46 2.21 2.40
N SER A 42 -0.71 2.54 1.35
CA SER A 42 -1.05 2.19 -0.02
C SER A 42 -1.06 0.68 -0.21
N TYR A 43 -0.12 -0.04 0.37
CA TYR A 43 -0.09 -1.50 0.38
C TYR A 43 -1.30 -2.10 1.05
N THR A 44 -1.65 -1.60 2.21
CA THR A 44 -2.79 -2.09 2.97
C THR A 44 -4.07 -1.96 2.16
N PHE A 45 -4.26 -0.82 1.49
CA PHE A 45 -5.39 -0.60 0.61
C PHE A 45 -5.41 -1.59 -0.55
N LEU A 46 -4.30 -1.74 -1.25
CA LEU A 46 -4.20 -2.65 -2.40
C LEU A 46 -4.36 -4.11 -1.98
N ALA A 47 -3.76 -4.50 -0.87
CA ALA A 47 -3.91 -5.84 -0.32
C ALA A 47 -5.36 -6.11 0.08
N THR A 48 -6.03 -5.14 0.68
CA THR A 48 -7.43 -5.26 1.06
C THR A 48 -8.31 -5.42 -0.17
N VAL A 49 -8.15 -4.57 -1.18
CA VAL A 49 -8.92 -4.69 -2.43
C VAL A 49 -8.63 -6.01 -3.13
N GLY A 50 -7.36 -6.38 -3.24
CA GLY A 50 -6.96 -7.62 -3.90
C GLY A 50 -7.51 -8.87 -3.24
N SER A 51 -7.61 -8.87 -1.90
CA SER A 51 -8.10 -10.03 -1.13
C SER A 51 -9.61 -10.02 -0.94
N THR A 52 -10.27 -8.87 -0.88
CA THR A 52 -11.70 -8.76 -0.60
C THR A 52 -12.56 -8.66 -1.86
N ALA A 53 -12.06 -8.05 -2.93
CA ALA A 53 -12.84 -7.83 -4.13
C ALA A 53 -13.37 -9.13 -4.77
N PRO A 54 -12.62 -10.24 -4.83
CA PRO A 54 -13.16 -11.51 -5.31
C PRO A 54 -14.32 -12.01 -4.45
N PHE A 55 -14.24 -11.83 -3.14
CA PHE A 55 -15.30 -12.24 -2.20
C PHE A 55 -16.53 -11.36 -2.31
N ILE A 56 -16.36 -10.07 -2.56
CA ILE A 56 -17.48 -9.16 -2.85
C ILE A 56 -18.18 -9.60 -4.14
N GLY A 57 -17.41 -9.94 -5.17
CA GLY A 57 -17.96 -10.49 -6.41
C GLY A 57 -18.70 -11.80 -6.18
N LEU A 58 -18.16 -12.68 -5.36
CA LEU A 58 -18.79 -13.93 -4.97
C LEU A 58 -20.10 -13.69 -4.21
N PHE A 59 -20.10 -12.71 -3.32
CA PHE A 59 -21.33 -12.30 -2.62
C PHE A 59 -22.41 -11.87 -3.62
N GLY A 60 -22.03 -11.09 -4.63
CA GLY A 60 -22.95 -10.68 -5.70
C GLY A 60 -23.50 -11.87 -6.48
N THR A 61 -22.66 -12.89 -6.74
CA THR A 61 -23.09 -14.12 -7.40
C THR A 61 -24.13 -14.86 -6.57
N VAL A 62 -23.88 -15.04 -5.28
CA VAL A 62 -24.79 -15.72 -4.38
C VAL A 62 -26.12 -14.95 -4.29
N TRP A 63 -26.05 -13.63 -4.17
CA TRP A 63 -27.22 -12.76 -4.12
C TRP A 63 -28.07 -12.87 -5.38
N GLY A 64 -27.45 -12.81 -6.54
CA GLY A 64 -28.13 -12.90 -7.84
C GLY A 64 -28.77 -14.27 -8.06
N ILE A 65 -28.09 -15.34 -7.65
CA ILE A 65 -28.65 -16.71 -7.72
C ILE A 65 -29.84 -16.85 -6.77
N MET A 66 -29.75 -16.31 -5.57
CA MET A 66 -30.87 -16.32 -4.63
C MET A 66 -32.09 -15.62 -5.22
N ASN A 67 -31.91 -14.46 -5.84
CA ASN A 67 -32.98 -13.71 -6.50
C ASN A 67 -33.60 -14.53 -7.65
N SER A 68 -32.78 -15.23 -8.41
CA SER A 68 -33.24 -16.09 -9.50
C SER A 68 -34.11 -17.24 -8.99
N PHE A 69 -33.70 -17.88 -7.90
CA PHE A 69 -34.49 -18.94 -7.29
C PHE A 69 -35.77 -18.40 -6.67
N GLN A 70 -35.78 -17.21 -6.09
CA GLN A 70 -36.98 -16.56 -5.61
C GLN A 70 -37.99 -16.30 -6.73
N SER A 71 -37.49 -15.89 -7.91
CA SER A 71 -38.33 -15.71 -9.09
C SER A 71 -38.96 -17.01 -9.56
N ILE A 72 -38.25 -18.12 -9.48
CA ILE A 72 -38.79 -19.45 -9.76
C ILE A 72 -39.90 -19.78 -8.75
N ALA A 73 -39.65 -19.54 -7.49
CA ALA A 73 -40.60 -19.83 -6.41
C ALA A 73 -41.90 -19.03 -6.56
N ILE A 74 -41.81 -17.77 -6.97
CA ILE A 74 -42.97 -16.88 -7.15
C ILE A 74 -43.72 -17.22 -8.43
N SER A 75 -43.02 -17.39 -9.57
CA SER A 75 -43.63 -17.65 -10.86
C SER A 75 -44.01 -19.09 -11.07
N ARG A 76 -43.45 -20.01 -10.26
CA ARG A 76 -43.56 -21.47 -10.43
C ARG A 76 -43.17 -21.95 -11.82
N ASN A 77 -42.33 -21.17 -12.48
CA ASN A 77 -41.83 -21.46 -13.82
C ASN A 77 -40.31 -21.70 -13.74
N THR A 78 -39.92 -22.90 -14.11
CA THR A 78 -38.52 -23.33 -14.09
C THR A 78 -37.80 -23.04 -15.42
N SER A 79 -38.41 -22.26 -16.32
CA SER A 79 -37.83 -21.91 -17.60
C SER A 79 -36.50 -21.16 -17.41
N LEU A 80 -35.50 -21.56 -18.19
CA LEU A 80 -34.20 -20.91 -18.19
C LEU A 80 -34.30 -19.44 -18.57
N ALA A 81 -35.27 -19.06 -19.42
CA ALA A 81 -35.49 -17.69 -19.84
C ALA A 81 -35.85 -16.75 -18.67
N ILE A 82 -36.46 -17.28 -17.62
CA ILE A 82 -36.81 -16.47 -16.43
C ILE A 82 -35.60 -16.23 -15.53
N VAL A 83 -34.70 -17.20 -15.40
CA VAL A 83 -33.57 -17.13 -14.47
C VAL A 83 -32.28 -16.68 -15.13
N ALA A 84 -32.17 -16.78 -16.46
CA ALA A 84 -30.96 -16.44 -17.18
C ALA A 84 -30.49 -15.00 -16.93
N PRO A 85 -31.35 -13.96 -16.93
CA PRO A 85 -30.91 -12.59 -16.65
C PRO A 85 -30.30 -12.45 -15.26
N GLY A 86 -30.91 -13.06 -14.25
CA GLY A 86 -30.42 -12.99 -12.87
C GLY A 86 -29.09 -13.73 -12.69
N ILE A 87 -28.93 -14.88 -13.35
CA ILE A 87 -27.68 -15.62 -13.37
C ILE A 87 -26.58 -14.83 -14.09
N ALA A 88 -26.93 -14.20 -15.23
CA ALA A 88 -25.99 -13.36 -15.96
C ALA A 88 -25.51 -12.18 -15.12
N GLU A 89 -26.39 -11.50 -14.41
CA GLU A 89 -26.03 -10.42 -13.49
C GLU A 89 -25.13 -10.92 -12.36
N ALA A 90 -25.44 -12.09 -11.81
CA ALA A 90 -24.63 -12.70 -10.76
C ALA A 90 -23.20 -12.99 -11.23
N LEU A 91 -23.05 -13.57 -12.41
CA LEU A 91 -21.75 -13.85 -13.02
C LEU A 91 -21.01 -12.57 -13.36
N PHE A 92 -21.71 -11.53 -13.79
CA PHE A 92 -21.15 -10.22 -14.06
C PHE A 92 -20.58 -9.60 -12.78
N ALA A 93 -21.25 -9.75 -11.64
CA ALA A 93 -20.76 -9.29 -10.35
C ALA A 93 -19.42 -9.95 -9.98
N THR A 94 -19.29 -11.26 -10.23
CA THR A 94 -18.01 -11.97 -10.05
C THR A 94 -16.93 -11.41 -10.96
N ALA A 95 -17.25 -11.17 -12.22
CA ALA A 95 -16.32 -10.58 -13.17
C ALA A 95 -15.83 -9.20 -12.73
N LEU A 96 -16.73 -8.34 -12.21
CA LEU A 96 -16.37 -7.04 -11.67
C LEU A 96 -15.45 -7.16 -10.46
N GLY A 97 -15.73 -8.11 -9.55
CA GLY A 97 -14.88 -8.36 -8.40
C GLY A 97 -13.47 -8.77 -8.80
N LEU A 98 -13.34 -9.64 -9.78
CA LEU A 98 -12.06 -10.07 -10.33
C LEU A 98 -11.36 -8.93 -11.10
N LEU A 99 -12.13 -8.13 -11.84
CA LEU A 99 -11.60 -6.99 -12.57
C LEU A 99 -10.96 -5.96 -11.62
N ALA A 100 -11.50 -5.79 -10.44
CA ALA A 100 -10.91 -4.95 -9.40
C ALA A 100 -9.74 -5.62 -8.70
N ALA A 101 -9.84 -6.92 -8.43
CA ALA A 101 -8.84 -7.67 -7.68
C ALA A 101 -7.53 -7.85 -8.44
N ILE A 102 -7.59 -8.16 -9.73
CA ILE A 102 -6.40 -8.51 -10.51
C ILE A 102 -5.42 -7.33 -10.60
N PRO A 103 -5.84 -6.11 -11.00
CA PRO A 103 -4.91 -4.98 -10.99
C PRO A 103 -4.40 -4.65 -9.58
N ALA A 104 -5.23 -4.80 -8.56
CA ALA A 104 -4.83 -4.54 -7.18
C ALA A 104 -3.72 -5.48 -6.72
N VAL A 105 -3.81 -6.77 -7.05
CA VAL A 105 -2.77 -7.76 -6.72
C VAL A 105 -1.49 -7.47 -7.49
N ILE A 106 -1.60 -7.16 -8.78
CA ILE A 106 -0.43 -6.82 -9.61
C ILE A 106 0.26 -5.58 -9.05
N ALA A 107 -0.50 -4.53 -8.75
CA ALA A 107 0.03 -3.30 -8.18
C ALA A 107 0.65 -3.54 -6.80
N TYR A 108 0.02 -4.35 -5.96
CA TYR A 108 0.55 -4.73 -4.65
C TYR A 108 1.92 -5.39 -4.77
N ASN A 109 2.04 -6.37 -5.67
CA ASN A 109 3.30 -7.09 -5.87
C ASN A 109 4.40 -6.18 -6.42
N LYS A 110 4.05 -5.28 -7.34
CA LYS A 110 4.99 -4.30 -7.90
C LYS A 110 5.46 -3.31 -6.83
N PHE A 111 4.53 -2.74 -6.06
CA PHE A 111 4.87 -1.80 -4.99
C PHE A 111 5.68 -2.47 -3.90
N ASN A 112 5.43 -3.73 -3.58
CA ASN A 112 6.22 -4.47 -2.61
C ASN A 112 7.68 -4.57 -3.06
N SER A 113 7.92 -4.88 -4.32
CA SER A 113 9.26 -4.93 -4.90
C SER A 113 9.92 -3.54 -4.94
N ASP A 114 9.19 -2.53 -5.41
CA ASP A 114 9.68 -1.16 -5.53
C ASP A 114 9.96 -0.52 -4.16
N SER A 115 9.15 -0.84 -3.17
CA SER A 115 9.33 -0.38 -1.80
C SER A 115 10.64 -0.86 -1.20
N LYS A 116 10.99 -2.13 -1.42
CA LYS A 116 12.27 -2.68 -0.96
C LYS A 116 13.44 -1.96 -1.62
N LYS A 117 13.37 -1.73 -2.91
CA LYS A 117 14.40 -0.98 -3.65
C LYS A 117 14.52 0.45 -3.17
N TYR A 118 13.39 1.11 -2.96
CA TYR A 118 13.35 2.49 -2.50
C TYR A 118 13.92 2.64 -1.10
N SER A 119 13.57 1.73 -0.20
CA SER A 119 14.11 1.68 1.15
C SER A 119 15.63 1.51 1.15
N GLN A 120 16.16 0.61 0.32
CA GLN A 120 17.60 0.43 0.16
C GLN A 120 18.29 1.68 -0.37
N LYS A 121 17.69 2.33 -1.36
CA LYS A 121 18.23 3.59 -1.91
C LYS A 121 18.29 4.69 -0.86
N LEU A 122 17.24 4.82 -0.05
CA LEU A 122 17.21 5.81 1.03
C LEU A 122 18.25 5.53 2.10
N GLU A 123 18.42 4.27 2.49
CA GLU A 123 19.45 3.87 3.44
C GLU A 123 20.86 4.14 2.89
N ASN A 124 21.09 3.76 1.65
CA ASN A 124 22.38 3.98 0.98
C ASN A 124 22.68 5.47 0.85
N PHE A 125 21.67 6.26 0.47
CA PHE A 125 21.82 7.71 0.37
C PHE A 125 22.13 8.32 1.75
N SER A 126 21.42 7.90 2.77
CA SER A 126 21.62 8.36 4.15
C SER A 126 23.04 8.06 4.63
N LYS A 127 23.50 6.82 4.43
CA LYS A 127 24.87 6.42 4.79
C LYS A 127 25.91 7.20 4.03
N LYS A 128 25.73 7.38 2.73
CA LYS A 128 26.63 8.15 1.89
C LYS A 128 26.69 9.61 2.32
N PHE A 129 25.54 10.20 2.60
CA PHE A 129 25.44 11.58 3.06
C PHE A 129 26.15 11.79 4.39
N LEU A 130 25.95 10.89 5.35
CA LEU A 130 26.61 10.95 6.65
C LEU A 130 28.12 10.74 6.56
N SER A 131 28.58 9.93 5.60
CA SER A 131 30.01 9.70 5.40
C SER A 131 30.74 10.93 4.85
N ILE A 132 30.03 11.84 4.19
CA ILE A 132 30.60 13.08 3.66
C ILE A 132 30.75 14.14 4.77
N ILE A 133 29.92 14.09 5.78
CA ILE A 133 29.94 14.99 6.92
C ILE A 133 30.94 14.49 7.97
#